data_37999b09cc750ee74d1b9123fddaea4b
#
_entry.id   37999b09cc750ee74d1b9123fddaea4b
#
_cell.length_a   1.000
_cell.length_b   1.000
_cell.length_c   1.000
_cell.angle_alpha   90.00
_cell.angle_beta   90.00
_cell.angle_gamma   90.00
#
_symmetry.space_group_name_H-M   'P 1'
#
loop_
_entity.id
_entity.type
_entity.pdbx_description
1 polymer ?
#
loop_
_entity_poly.entity_id
_entity_poly.type
_entity_poly.pdbx_seq_one_letter_code
_entity_poly.pdbx_strand_id
1 'polypeptide(L)'
;DPTDDWIPHPEGFADAFPNDPSQWYDTDGDGFGDNLEWFDGQAWRLAFRGDGCRTTSGLSTFDRWGCPDSDEDGWSNPTSYWLASPGGMADAWPEDPTQWHDSDGDGRGDNPSGTTADVCPAHPGTSVGPSSGGDRWGCPDTDGDGWSNLGDAFIHEPTQWRDTDGDGFGDQEDGNEADACPTIRGTSILDRLGCRDTDGDGWSDPTDGWDAHPY
;
A
#
# COMPACT_ATOMS: atom_id res chain seq x y z
N ASP A 1 22.78 -25.25 33.09
CA ASP A 1 22.61 -23.84 33.50
C ASP A 1 23.97 -23.15 33.57
N PRO A 2 24.07 -21.89 33.21
CA PRO A 2 25.29 -21.11 33.35
C PRO A 2 25.74 -21.09 34.82
N THR A 3 27.06 -21.25 35.03
CA THR A 3 27.72 -21.07 36.31
C THR A 3 28.84 -20.06 36.18
N ASP A 4 29.48 -19.67 37.26
CA ASP A 4 30.56 -18.65 37.26
C ASP A 4 31.71 -18.93 36.28
N ASP A 5 31.89 -20.20 35.90
CA ASP A 5 32.94 -20.65 34.99
C ASP A 5 32.47 -21.04 33.58
N TRP A 6 31.14 -20.91 33.30
CA TRP A 6 30.53 -21.31 32.05
C TRP A 6 29.76 -20.14 31.42
N ILE A 7 30.06 -19.86 30.17
CA ILE A 7 29.45 -18.81 29.38
C ILE A 7 28.39 -19.46 28.49
N PRO A 8 27.16 -18.92 28.41
CA PRO A 8 26.16 -19.36 27.43
C PRO A 8 26.73 -19.31 26.01
N HIS A 9 26.26 -20.19 25.14
CA HIS A 9 26.59 -20.09 23.72
C HIS A 9 26.31 -18.66 23.20
N PRO A 10 27.14 -18.07 22.30
CA PRO A 10 28.08 -18.78 21.41
C PRO A 10 29.49 -18.99 21.97
N GLU A 11 29.88 -18.38 23.08
CA GLU A 11 31.24 -18.42 23.58
C GLU A 11 31.53 -19.56 24.58
N GLY A 12 30.48 -20.26 25.02
CA GLY A 12 30.56 -21.36 26.02
C GLY A 12 29.77 -22.59 25.64
N PHE A 13 29.59 -23.50 26.61
CA PHE A 13 28.86 -24.76 26.48
C PHE A 13 27.67 -24.85 27.46
N ALA A 14 27.34 -23.77 28.13
CA ALA A 14 26.16 -23.73 28.99
C ALA A 14 24.88 -23.50 28.19
N ASP A 15 23.77 -23.95 28.74
CA ASP A 15 22.42 -23.71 28.19
C ASP A 15 22.11 -22.22 28.24
N ALA A 16 21.86 -21.62 27.06
CA ALA A 16 21.51 -20.21 26.93
C ALA A 16 20.05 -19.95 27.39
N PHE A 17 19.21 -20.99 27.41
CA PHE A 17 17.79 -20.89 27.74
C PHE A 17 17.36 -21.85 28.84
N PRO A 18 17.87 -21.73 30.08
CA PRO A 18 17.70 -22.73 31.13
C PRO A 18 16.24 -22.94 31.59
N ASN A 19 15.33 -22.11 31.16
CA ASN A 19 13.89 -22.23 31.44
C ASN A 19 13.07 -22.68 30.23
N ASP A 20 13.68 -22.86 29.06
CA ASP A 20 13.02 -23.30 27.83
C ASP A 20 13.58 -24.65 27.36
N PRO A 21 12.88 -25.77 27.59
CA PRO A 21 13.37 -27.10 27.22
C PRO A 21 13.43 -27.32 25.70
N SER A 22 12.97 -26.40 24.89
CA SER A 22 13.03 -26.46 23.43
C SER A 22 14.24 -25.75 22.85
N GLN A 23 14.95 -24.94 23.65
CA GLN A 23 16.08 -24.13 23.23
C GLN A 23 17.29 -24.36 24.17
N TRP A 24 18.52 -24.33 23.62
CA TRP A 24 19.76 -24.45 24.41
C TRP A 24 20.93 -23.69 23.80
N TYR A 25 20.92 -23.36 22.51
CA TYR A 25 21.93 -22.54 21.87
C TYR A 25 21.36 -21.25 21.33
N ASP A 26 22.20 -20.21 21.36
CA ASP A 26 21.97 -18.91 20.79
C ASP A 26 23.28 -18.49 20.12
N THR A 27 23.42 -18.76 18.83
CA THR A 27 24.72 -18.66 18.14
C THR A 27 25.14 -17.22 17.90
N ASP A 28 24.24 -16.31 17.69
CA ASP A 28 24.53 -14.91 17.41
C ASP A 28 24.22 -13.96 18.58
N GLY A 29 23.59 -14.48 19.64
CA GLY A 29 23.42 -13.77 20.90
C GLY A 29 22.26 -12.77 20.91
N ASP A 30 21.24 -12.97 20.08
CA ASP A 30 20.10 -12.05 19.96
C ASP A 30 18.93 -12.37 20.90
N GLY A 31 19.00 -13.50 21.59
CA GLY A 31 17.97 -13.94 22.56
C GLY A 31 16.93 -14.86 21.96
N PHE A 32 17.06 -15.24 20.69
CA PHE A 32 16.27 -16.31 20.06
C PHE A 32 17.13 -17.57 19.95
N GLY A 33 16.50 -18.73 20.15
CA GLY A 33 17.25 -19.98 20.20
C GLY A 33 17.36 -20.64 18.83
N ASP A 34 18.49 -21.30 18.58
CA ASP A 34 18.84 -21.93 17.31
C ASP A 34 17.90 -23.03 16.85
N ASN A 35 17.09 -23.63 17.76
CA ASN A 35 16.25 -24.74 17.40
C ASN A 35 14.94 -24.29 16.78
N LEU A 36 14.68 -24.72 15.56
CA LEU A 36 13.34 -24.58 14.93
C LEU A 36 12.38 -25.70 15.38
N GLU A 37 12.95 -26.88 15.68
CA GLU A 37 12.19 -28.05 16.13
C GLU A 37 12.97 -28.78 17.27
N TRP A 38 12.26 -29.42 18.16
CA TRP A 38 12.83 -30.25 19.22
C TRP A 38 12.00 -31.54 19.42
N PHE A 39 12.63 -32.57 19.96
CA PHE A 39 12.00 -33.84 20.25
C PHE A 39 11.62 -33.95 21.73
N ASP A 40 10.31 -33.99 22.04
CA ASP A 40 9.78 -33.99 23.40
C ASP A 40 9.80 -35.40 24.08
N GLY A 41 10.42 -36.38 23.42
CA GLY A 41 10.43 -37.79 23.84
C GLY A 41 9.32 -38.63 23.23
N GLN A 42 8.37 -38.04 22.53
CA GLN A 42 7.25 -38.71 21.87
C GLN A 42 7.09 -38.27 20.40
N ALA A 43 7.30 -36.99 20.11
CA ALA A 43 7.15 -36.41 18.77
C ALA A 43 8.09 -35.20 18.56
N TRP A 44 8.36 -34.86 17.30
CA TRP A 44 8.97 -33.58 16.96
C TRP A 44 7.93 -32.47 17.14
N ARG A 45 8.37 -31.40 17.78
CA ARG A 45 7.60 -30.17 18.04
C ARG A 45 8.33 -28.97 17.48
N LEU A 46 7.60 -27.95 17.06
CA LEU A 46 8.20 -26.65 16.79
C LEU A 46 8.75 -26.08 18.10
N ALA A 47 9.97 -25.60 18.08
CA ALA A 47 10.55 -24.89 19.20
C ALA A 47 9.83 -23.55 19.42
N PHE A 48 9.77 -23.13 20.65
CA PHE A 48 9.21 -21.83 20.97
C PHE A 48 10.22 -20.74 20.56
N ARG A 49 9.81 -19.83 19.68
CA ARG A 49 10.64 -18.74 19.20
C ARG A 49 11.99 -19.20 18.59
N GLY A 50 11.95 -20.23 17.77
CA GLY A 50 13.13 -20.69 17.07
C GLY A 50 13.66 -19.64 16.10
N ASP A 51 14.97 -19.35 16.18
CA ASP A 51 15.66 -18.37 15.36
C ASP A 51 15.71 -18.79 13.88
N GLY A 52 15.17 -17.94 13.02
CA GLY A 52 15.19 -18.10 11.57
C GLY A 52 16.53 -17.67 10.93
N CYS A 53 17.37 -16.94 11.67
CA CYS A 53 18.61 -16.33 11.19
C CYS A 53 19.84 -16.62 12.07
N ARG A 54 19.99 -17.78 12.65
CA ARG A 54 20.92 -18.28 13.65
C ARG A 54 22.35 -17.73 13.71
N THR A 55 22.79 -17.02 12.71
CA THR A 55 24.16 -16.47 12.62
C THR A 55 24.16 -14.98 12.34
N THR A 56 23.00 -14.35 12.37
CA THR A 56 22.84 -12.92 12.06
C THR A 56 21.77 -12.35 12.98
N SER A 57 22.20 -11.78 14.07
CA SER A 57 21.38 -11.20 15.13
C SER A 57 20.29 -10.26 14.57
N GLY A 58 19.05 -10.41 15.08
CA GLY A 58 17.92 -9.60 14.69
C GLY A 58 16.80 -9.57 15.72
N LEU A 59 15.77 -8.77 15.46
CA LEU A 59 14.68 -8.51 16.40
C LEU A 59 13.29 -8.85 15.83
N SER A 60 13.22 -9.32 14.60
CA SER A 60 11.94 -9.66 13.95
C SER A 60 11.18 -10.76 14.72
N THR A 61 9.84 -10.65 14.74
CA THR A 61 8.97 -11.52 15.55
C THR A 61 7.68 -11.95 14.86
N PHE A 62 7.38 -11.42 13.67
CA PHE A 62 6.12 -11.71 12.99
C PHE A 62 6.23 -12.76 11.89
N ASP A 63 7.27 -12.71 11.06
CA ASP A 63 7.49 -13.66 9.97
C ASP A 63 8.56 -14.71 10.32
N ARG A 64 9.78 -14.29 10.66
CA ARG A 64 10.89 -15.09 11.13
C ARG A 64 11.46 -14.48 12.40
N TRP A 65 11.50 -15.24 13.46
CA TRP A 65 12.07 -14.80 14.72
C TRP A 65 13.60 -14.64 14.60
N GLY A 66 14.16 -13.62 15.26
CA GLY A 66 15.61 -13.44 15.35
C GLY A 66 16.30 -12.98 14.06
N CYS A 67 15.56 -12.57 13.05
CA CYS A 67 16.15 -12.06 11.83
C CYS A 67 16.31 -10.53 11.84
N PRO A 68 17.25 -9.98 11.05
CA PRO A 68 17.41 -8.53 10.91
C PRO A 68 16.08 -7.84 10.57
N ASP A 69 15.81 -6.78 11.30
CA ASP A 69 14.63 -5.93 11.23
C ASP A 69 15.14 -4.49 11.45
N SER A 70 15.17 -3.67 10.40
CA SER A 70 15.88 -2.40 10.42
C SER A 70 15.09 -1.27 11.06
N ASP A 71 13.76 -1.32 10.97
CA ASP A 71 12.88 -0.27 11.46
C ASP A 71 12.06 -0.69 12.70
N GLU A 72 12.29 -1.94 13.17
CA GLU A 72 11.73 -2.50 14.40
C GLU A 72 10.20 -2.65 14.37
N ASP A 73 9.62 -2.90 13.20
CA ASP A 73 8.18 -3.15 13.07
C ASP A 73 7.78 -4.61 13.35
N GLY A 74 8.77 -5.48 13.47
CA GLY A 74 8.64 -6.91 13.78
C GLY A 74 8.69 -7.81 12.54
N TRP A 75 8.73 -7.29 11.34
CA TRP A 75 8.93 -8.03 10.11
C TRP A 75 10.41 -8.05 9.71
N SER A 76 10.86 -9.17 9.18
CA SER A 76 12.28 -9.31 8.84
C SER A 76 12.61 -8.65 7.50
N ASN A 77 13.80 -8.05 7.43
CA ASN A 77 14.35 -7.52 6.18
C ASN A 77 14.38 -8.59 5.08
N PRO A 78 14.16 -8.24 3.83
CA PRO A 78 14.24 -9.16 2.70
C PRO A 78 15.68 -9.63 2.46
N THR A 79 15.79 -10.85 1.93
CA THR A 79 17.06 -11.44 1.47
C THR A 79 16.86 -12.08 0.10
N SER A 80 17.96 -12.61 -0.50
CA SER A 80 17.85 -13.35 -1.76
C SER A 80 16.99 -14.63 -1.70
N TYR A 81 16.71 -15.13 -0.49
CA TYR A 81 15.96 -16.37 -0.23
C TYR A 81 14.64 -16.11 0.50
N TRP A 82 14.48 -14.94 1.06
CA TRP A 82 13.29 -14.50 1.77
C TRP A 82 12.87 -13.14 1.20
N LEU A 83 12.01 -13.21 0.20
CA LEU A 83 11.64 -12.06 -0.61
C LEU A 83 10.60 -11.19 0.10
N ALA A 84 10.64 -9.90 -0.19
CA ALA A 84 9.58 -8.98 0.17
C ALA A 84 8.25 -9.32 -0.51
N SER A 85 7.14 -8.92 0.08
CA SER A 85 5.83 -8.92 -0.56
C SER A 85 5.88 -8.10 -1.89
N PRO A 86 5.14 -8.50 -2.94
CA PRO A 86 4.22 -9.64 -3.03
C PRO A 86 4.90 -10.98 -3.36
N GLY A 87 6.20 -10.99 -3.65
CA GLY A 87 6.93 -12.21 -4.02
C GLY A 87 7.24 -13.15 -2.86
N GLY A 88 7.13 -12.69 -1.63
CA GLY A 88 7.41 -13.39 -0.38
C GLY A 88 6.69 -12.76 0.80
N MET A 89 7.23 -12.98 1.99
CA MET A 89 6.63 -12.54 3.25
C MET A 89 7.55 -11.62 4.07
N ALA A 90 8.75 -11.30 3.56
CA ALA A 90 9.61 -10.32 4.20
C ALA A 90 9.02 -8.91 4.06
N ASP A 91 9.52 -8.03 4.89
CA ASP A 91 9.17 -6.63 4.86
C ASP A 91 9.45 -5.98 3.50
N ALA A 92 8.48 -5.30 2.95
CA ALA A 92 8.58 -4.58 1.68
C ALA A 92 9.17 -3.16 1.86
N TRP A 93 9.12 -2.61 3.08
CA TRP A 93 9.66 -1.29 3.42
C TRP A 93 10.58 -1.31 4.66
N PRO A 94 11.77 -1.91 4.60
CA PRO A 94 12.67 -2.10 5.75
C PRO A 94 13.15 -0.82 6.48
N GLU A 95 12.70 0.33 6.10
CA GLU A 95 13.02 1.64 6.69
C GLU A 95 11.75 2.42 7.08
N ASP A 96 10.54 1.81 6.94
CA ASP A 96 9.28 2.44 7.29
C ASP A 96 8.45 1.53 8.21
N PRO A 97 8.53 1.72 9.54
CA PRO A 97 7.85 0.88 10.53
C PRO A 97 6.32 0.97 10.49
N THR A 98 5.78 1.65 9.52
CA THR A 98 4.32 1.77 9.33
C THR A 98 3.81 0.94 8.17
N GLN A 99 4.69 0.35 7.35
CA GLN A 99 4.34 -0.48 6.20
C GLN A 99 5.25 -1.71 6.10
N TRP A 100 4.72 -2.87 5.80
CA TRP A 100 5.47 -4.14 5.68
C TRP A 100 4.99 -5.04 4.55
N HIS A 101 3.75 -4.91 4.10
CA HIS A 101 3.19 -5.70 3.01
C HIS A 101 2.71 -4.84 1.85
N ASP A 102 2.96 -5.35 0.63
CA ASP A 102 2.44 -4.86 -0.65
C ASP A 102 1.83 -6.06 -1.36
N SER A 103 0.53 -6.27 -1.23
CA SER A 103 -0.11 -7.50 -1.71
C SER A 103 -0.25 -7.57 -3.23
N ASP A 104 -0.36 -6.43 -3.90
CA ASP A 104 -0.57 -6.38 -5.34
C ASP A 104 0.65 -5.91 -6.14
N GLY A 105 1.66 -5.36 -5.46
CA GLY A 105 2.94 -5.01 -6.06
C GLY A 105 2.98 -3.65 -6.74
N ASP A 106 2.13 -2.73 -6.36
CA ASP A 106 2.10 -1.39 -6.94
C ASP A 106 3.05 -0.38 -6.27
N GLY A 107 3.69 -0.80 -5.17
CA GLY A 107 4.64 0.01 -4.42
C GLY A 107 3.98 0.84 -3.31
N ARG A 108 2.77 0.47 -2.88
CA ARG A 108 2.08 1.05 -1.74
C ARG A 108 1.77 0.00 -0.69
N GLY A 109 1.79 0.41 0.56
CA GLY A 109 1.65 -0.53 1.67
C GLY A 109 0.22 -0.78 2.08
N ASP A 110 -0.09 -2.04 2.40
CA ASP A 110 -1.42 -2.53 2.77
C ASP A 110 -1.92 -1.98 4.11
N ASN A 111 -1.04 -1.46 4.99
CA ASN A 111 -1.46 -0.95 6.28
C ASN A 111 -2.20 0.38 6.13
N PRO A 112 -3.52 0.44 6.39
CA PRO A 112 -4.32 1.64 6.16
C PRO A 112 -3.98 2.80 7.09
N SER A 113 -3.17 2.54 8.12
CA SER A 113 -2.69 3.55 9.07
C SER A 113 -1.25 3.98 8.81
N GLY A 114 -0.59 3.36 7.83
CA GLY A 114 0.79 3.66 7.46
C GLY A 114 0.93 4.85 6.51
N THR A 115 2.18 5.16 6.19
CA THR A 115 2.50 6.20 5.20
C THR A 115 2.04 5.78 3.80
N THR A 116 1.41 6.68 3.06
CA THR A 116 0.91 6.43 1.68
C THR A 116 0.17 5.10 1.53
N ALA A 117 -0.70 4.82 2.51
CA ALA A 117 -1.45 3.57 2.57
C ALA A 117 -2.23 3.29 1.29
N ASP A 118 -2.15 2.05 0.80
CA ASP A 118 -2.95 1.59 -0.32
C ASP A 118 -4.43 1.45 0.09
N VAL A 119 -5.29 2.02 -0.71
CA VAL A 119 -6.76 1.91 -0.53
C VAL A 119 -7.33 0.71 -1.29
N CYS A 120 -6.59 0.19 -2.26
CA CYS A 120 -6.98 -0.92 -3.12
C CYS A 120 -6.01 -2.12 -3.09
N PRO A 121 -5.61 -2.67 -1.93
CA PRO A 121 -4.47 -3.59 -1.74
C PRO A 121 -4.55 -4.93 -2.49
N ALA A 122 -5.54 -5.14 -3.31
CA ALA A 122 -5.69 -6.33 -4.16
C ALA A 122 -5.73 -6.00 -5.66
N HIS A 123 -5.58 -4.73 -6.02
CA HIS A 123 -5.71 -4.25 -7.40
C HIS A 123 -4.70 -3.15 -7.66
N PRO A 124 -3.54 -3.48 -8.24
CA PRO A 124 -2.46 -2.53 -8.43
C PRO A 124 -2.93 -1.30 -9.21
N GLY A 125 -2.51 -0.13 -8.74
CA GLY A 125 -2.95 1.12 -9.32
C GLY A 125 -1.97 2.27 -9.18
N THR A 126 -2.21 3.32 -9.96
CA THR A 126 -1.36 4.51 -10.02
C THR A 126 -2.02 5.76 -9.46
N SER A 127 -3.28 5.65 -9.05
CA SER A 127 -4.01 6.81 -8.50
C SER A 127 -3.33 7.37 -7.24
N VAL A 128 -3.52 8.66 -7.02
CA VAL A 128 -2.89 9.37 -5.91
C VAL A 128 -3.94 9.91 -4.93
N GLY A 129 -3.51 10.14 -3.70
CA GLY A 129 -4.44 10.65 -2.68
C GLY A 129 -4.70 12.16 -2.79
N PRO A 130 -5.68 12.67 -2.02
CA PRO A 130 -6.12 14.07 -2.08
C PRO A 130 -5.02 15.10 -1.86
N SER A 131 -3.98 14.75 -1.10
CA SER A 131 -2.80 15.62 -0.90
C SER A 131 -1.93 15.79 -2.13
N SER A 132 -2.11 14.94 -3.14
CA SER A 132 -1.36 14.93 -4.41
C SER A 132 -2.24 15.21 -5.62
N GLY A 133 -3.48 15.63 -5.40
CA GLY A 133 -4.41 16.06 -6.45
C GLY A 133 -5.40 15.03 -6.94
N GLY A 134 -5.36 13.78 -6.41
CA GLY A 134 -6.30 12.71 -6.74
C GLY A 134 -7.34 12.46 -5.65
N ASP A 135 -7.92 11.27 -5.63
CA ASP A 135 -8.97 10.87 -4.68
C ASP A 135 -8.50 9.84 -3.65
N ARG A 136 -7.71 8.85 -4.04
CA ARG A 136 -7.22 7.76 -3.19
C ARG A 136 -5.90 7.19 -3.72
N TRP A 137 -5.13 6.59 -2.83
CA TRP A 137 -3.85 5.98 -3.16
C TRP A 137 -4.00 4.54 -3.63
N GLY A 138 -3.18 4.12 -4.63
CA GLY A 138 -3.00 2.72 -5.00
C GLY A 138 -4.17 2.08 -5.76
N CYS A 139 -5.15 2.83 -6.21
CA CYS A 139 -6.26 2.28 -6.96
C CYS A 139 -6.03 2.34 -8.48
N PRO A 140 -6.67 1.44 -9.26
CA PRO A 140 -6.63 1.51 -10.72
C PRO A 140 -7.02 2.89 -11.26
N ASP A 141 -6.18 3.41 -12.13
CA ASP A 141 -6.27 4.70 -12.79
C ASP A 141 -5.93 4.47 -14.27
N THR A 142 -6.92 4.55 -15.13
CA THR A 142 -6.79 4.07 -16.51
C THR A 142 -6.10 5.07 -17.43
N ASP A 143 -6.33 6.35 -17.23
CA ASP A 143 -5.76 7.40 -18.07
C ASP A 143 -4.56 8.11 -17.44
N GLY A 144 -4.31 7.88 -16.14
CA GLY A 144 -3.12 8.34 -15.45
C GLY A 144 -3.20 9.78 -14.95
N ASP A 145 -4.39 10.33 -14.76
CA ASP A 145 -4.59 11.69 -14.26
C ASP A 145 -4.44 11.82 -12.74
N GLY A 146 -4.36 10.68 -12.05
CA GLY A 146 -4.21 10.58 -10.60
C GLY A 146 -5.51 10.31 -9.85
N TRP A 147 -6.66 10.36 -10.52
CA TRP A 147 -7.94 9.93 -9.97
C TRP A 147 -8.14 8.43 -10.21
N SER A 148 -8.73 7.76 -9.24
CA SER A 148 -9.03 6.34 -9.44
C SER A 148 -10.24 6.18 -10.38
N ASN A 149 -10.27 5.10 -11.15
CA ASN A 149 -11.43 4.79 -12.02
C ASN A 149 -12.78 4.84 -11.30
N LEU A 150 -12.79 4.70 -9.97
CA LEU A 150 -14.00 4.74 -9.17
C LEU A 150 -14.40 6.16 -8.77
N GLY A 151 -13.45 7.07 -8.69
CA GLY A 151 -13.66 8.47 -8.35
C GLY A 151 -13.71 9.39 -9.56
N ASP A 152 -13.34 8.87 -10.72
CA ASP A 152 -13.24 9.56 -11.98
C ASP A 152 -14.52 9.39 -12.83
N ALA A 153 -15.09 10.50 -13.25
CA ALA A 153 -16.23 10.52 -14.17
C ALA A 153 -15.83 10.25 -15.64
N PHE A 154 -14.53 10.41 -15.96
CA PHE A 154 -14.01 10.35 -17.33
C PHE A 154 -12.77 9.44 -17.44
N ILE A 155 -12.89 8.19 -17.08
CA ILE A 155 -11.81 7.18 -16.93
C ILE A 155 -10.86 6.98 -18.14
N HIS A 156 -11.04 7.71 -19.20
CA HIS A 156 -10.21 7.66 -20.42
C HIS A 156 -9.80 9.06 -20.90
N GLU A 157 -10.09 10.11 -20.14
CA GLU A 157 -9.79 11.50 -20.50
C GLU A 157 -8.97 12.18 -19.40
N PRO A 158 -7.63 12.16 -19.49
CA PRO A 158 -6.73 12.56 -18.39
C PRO A 158 -6.78 14.07 -18.06
N THR A 159 -7.64 14.84 -18.68
CA THR A 159 -7.80 16.27 -18.39
C THR A 159 -9.11 16.58 -17.68
N GLN A 160 -9.96 15.56 -17.49
CA GLN A 160 -11.26 15.67 -16.84
C GLN A 160 -11.46 14.51 -15.86
N TRP A 161 -11.91 14.78 -14.65
CA TRP A 161 -12.21 13.74 -13.62
C TRP A 161 -13.52 13.97 -12.89
N ARG A 162 -14.18 15.08 -13.14
CA ARG A 162 -15.41 15.45 -12.44
C ARG A 162 -16.46 15.96 -13.37
N ASP A 163 -17.70 15.50 -13.15
CA ASP A 163 -18.91 15.94 -13.81
C ASP A 163 -19.96 16.17 -12.71
N THR A 164 -20.16 17.42 -12.32
CA THR A 164 -21.00 17.75 -11.15
C THR A 164 -22.49 17.61 -11.43
N ASP A 165 -22.94 17.91 -12.62
CA ASP A 165 -24.38 17.85 -12.97
C ASP A 165 -24.76 16.61 -13.79
N GLY A 166 -23.78 15.84 -14.25
CA GLY A 166 -23.98 14.54 -14.90
C GLY A 166 -24.45 14.65 -16.36
N ASP A 167 -23.98 15.64 -17.09
CA ASP A 167 -24.38 15.83 -18.49
C ASP A 167 -23.38 15.26 -19.50
N GLY A 168 -22.18 14.88 -19.03
CA GLY A 168 -21.14 14.25 -19.83
C GLY A 168 -20.03 15.20 -20.28
N PHE A 169 -20.05 16.44 -19.84
CA PHE A 169 -18.95 17.39 -19.98
C PHE A 169 -18.22 17.57 -18.65
N GLY A 170 -16.90 17.77 -18.69
CA GLY A 170 -16.10 17.78 -17.47
C GLY A 170 -15.95 19.17 -16.86
N ASP A 171 -15.94 19.19 -15.51
CA ASP A 171 -15.86 20.43 -14.71
C ASP A 171 -14.53 21.17 -14.84
N GLN A 172 -13.47 20.53 -15.39
CA GLN A 172 -12.15 21.16 -15.48
C GLN A 172 -12.08 22.17 -16.60
N GLU A 173 -12.01 23.44 -16.25
CA GLU A 173 -12.08 24.58 -17.16
C GLU A 173 -10.96 24.56 -18.23
N ASP A 174 -9.77 24.06 -17.87
CA ASP A 174 -8.63 23.91 -18.77
C ASP A 174 -8.57 22.53 -19.45
N GLY A 175 -9.53 21.65 -19.18
CA GLY A 175 -9.60 20.29 -19.73
C GLY A 175 -10.19 20.23 -21.13
N ASN A 176 -10.07 19.07 -21.75
CA ASN A 176 -10.70 18.81 -23.04
C ASN A 176 -12.23 18.79 -22.88
N GLU A 177 -12.96 19.38 -23.83
CA GLU A 177 -14.43 19.47 -23.79
C GLU A 177 -14.98 19.97 -22.45
N ALA A 178 -14.34 21.00 -21.88
CA ALA A 178 -14.71 21.58 -20.59
C ALA A 178 -16.14 22.10 -20.58
N ASP A 179 -16.86 21.79 -19.51
CA ASP A 179 -18.22 22.28 -19.28
C ASP A 179 -18.22 23.77 -18.95
N ALA A 180 -18.92 24.55 -19.74
CA ALA A 180 -19.11 25.98 -19.49
C ALA A 180 -20.19 26.28 -18.44
N CYS A 181 -20.97 25.26 -18.01
CA CYS A 181 -22.07 25.37 -17.06
C CYS A 181 -22.04 24.25 -15.99
N PRO A 182 -20.98 24.00 -15.25
CA PRO A 182 -20.70 22.78 -14.48
C PRO A 182 -21.69 22.44 -13.34
N THR A 183 -22.75 23.16 -13.20
CA THR A 183 -23.80 22.92 -12.19
C THR A 183 -25.21 22.94 -12.79
N ILE A 184 -25.32 23.06 -14.11
CA ILE A 184 -26.59 23.19 -14.83
C ILE A 184 -26.55 22.25 -16.04
N ARG A 185 -27.02 21.04 -15.85
CA ARG A 185 -27.08 20.03 -16.89
C ARG A 185 -27.58 20.57 -18.23
N GLY A 186 -26.80 20.39 -19.28
CA GLY A 186 -27.10 20.87 -20.61
C GLY A 186 -26.74 19.91 -21.74
N THR A 187 -26.97 20.32 -22.96
CA THR A 187 -26.75 19.52 -24.18
C THR A 187 -26.13 20.31 -25.30
N SER A 188 -25.78 21.58 -25.05
CA SER A 188 -25.13 22.41 -26.06
C SER A 188 -23.72 21.94 -26.41
N ILE A 189 -23.37 21.98 -27.70
CA ILE A 189 -22.14 21.43 -28.26
C ILE A 189 -21.44 22.37 -29.26
N LEU A 190 -22.04 23.52 -29.60
CA LEU A 190 -21.53 24.38 -30.65
C LEU A 190 -20.88 25.67 -30.15
N ASP A 191 -21.28 26.16 -28.97
CA ASP A 191 -20.76 27.40 -28.40
C ASP A 191 -20.19 27.23 -26.96
N ARG A 192 -21.07 27.00 -25.99
CA ARG A 192 -20.74 26.74 -24.59
C ARG A 192 -21.13 25.30 -24.27
N LEU A 193 -20.14 24.43 -24.25
CA LEU A 193 -20.38 23.01 -24.00
C LEU A 193 -21.07 22.80 -22.66
N GLY A 194 -21.97 21.83 -22.58
CA GLY A 194 -22.66 21.46 -21.33
C GLY A 194 -23.69 22.48 -20.82
N CYS A 195 -23.93 23.56 -21.53
CA CYS A 195 -24.97 24.51 -21.13
C CYS A 195 -26.35 24.08 -21.63
N ARG A 196 -27.36 24.67 -21.02
CA ARG A 196 -28.76 24.41 -21.39
C ARG A 196 -29.01 24.73 -22.87
N ASP A 197 -29.60 23.79 -23.57
CA ASP A 197 -30.08 23.89 -24.96
C ASP A 197 -31.51 23.35 -24.97
N THR A 198 -32.48 24.26 -25.01
CA THR A 198 -33.88 23.90 -24.82
C THR A 198 -34.52 23.31 -26.08
N ASP A 199 -34.12 23.73 -27.26
CA ASP A 199 -34.67 23.26 -28.51
C ASP A 199 -33.85 22.17 -29.21
N GLY A 200 -32.63 21.91 -28.72
CA GLY A 200 -31.78 20.80 -29.18
C GLY A 200 -31.04 21.09 -30.48
N ASP A 201 -30.80 22.38 -30.81
CA ASP A 201 -30.09 22.75 -32.03
C ASP A 201 -28.55 22.78 -31.87
N GLY A 202 -28.05 22.53 -30.63
CA GLY A 202 -26.64 22.47 -30.25
C GLY A 202 -26.09 23.79 -29.74
N TRP A 203 -26.82 24.88 -29.80
CA TRP A 203 -26.44 26.15 -29.21
C TRP A 203 -27.00 26.28 -27.79
N SER A 204 -26.28 26.96 -26.94
CA SER A 204 -26.75 27.17 -25.56
C SER A 204 -27.88 28.21 -25.50
N ASP A 205 -28.84 28.01 -24.59
CA ASP A 205 -29.87 29.01 -24.29
C ASP A 205 -29.25 30.35 -23.90
N PRO A 206 -29.87 31.48 -24.24
CA PRO A 206 -29.46 32.81 -23.80
C PRO A 206 -29.39 32.90 -22.27
N THR A 207 -28.31 33.43 -21.73
CA THR A 207 -28.16 33.82 -20.33
C THR A 207 -28.13 35.35 -20.21
N ASP A 208 -28.36 35.91 -19.03
CA ASP A 208 -28.42 37.35 -18.79
C ASP A 208 -27.32 38.11 -19.50
N GLY A 209 -27.62 38.77 -20.58
CA GLY A 209 -26.71 39.62 -21.39
C GLY A 209 -25.96 38.92 -22.50
N TRP A 210 -26.21 37.62 -22.73
CA TRP A 210 -25.61 36.87 -23.84
C TRP A 210 -26.70 36.13 -24.63
N ASP A 211 -26.83 36.42 -25.91
CA ASP A 211 -27.72 35.74 -26.84
C ASP A 211 -26.82 35.06 -27.89
N ALA A 212 -26.70 33.72 -27.80
CA ALA A 212 -25.84 32.97 -28.69
C ALA A 212 -26.35 32.90 -30.13
N HIS A 213 -27.67 32.93 -30.29
CA HIS A 213 -28.34 32.95 -31.63
C HIS A 213 -29.74 33.57 -31.51
N PRO A 214 -29.85 34.86 -31.90
CA PRO A 214 -31.14 35.58 -31.76
C PRO A 214 -32.19 35.22 -32.81
N TYR A 215 -32.04 34.10 -33.57
CA TYR A 215 -33.00 33.70 -34.61
C TYR A 215 -33.11 32.19 -34.76
#